data_b038424a7852b922067d1b3f5c291697
#
_entry.id   b038424a7852b922067d1b3f5c291697
#
_cell.length_a   1.000
_cell.length_b   1.000
_cell.length_c   1.000
_cell.angle_alpha   90.00
_cell.angle_beta   90.00
_cell.angle_gamma   90.00
#
_symmetry.space_group_name_H-M   'P 1'
#
loop_
_entity.id
_entity.type
_entity.pdbx_description
1 polymer ?
#
loop_
_entity_poly.entity_id
_entity_poly.type
_entity_poly.pdbx_seq_one_letter_code
_entity_poly.pdbx_strand_id
1 'polypeptide(L)'
;MRLFAQLSWYFRREWRRYLGAVALLAVIAVLQLIPPKVVGIVVDGVTKEHYTAEQVWMWIGALVVIAVMIYLLRYVWRVLLFGASYQLAVELREDFYRQLSRQHPAFYLRHRTGDLIARATNDVDRVVFAAGEGVLTLVDSLVMGCAVLIVMSTQISWQLTLLALVPMPFMALAIKRNGDALHERFRVAQAAFSSLNDRTQESLTSIRMIKAFGLEDRQSAQFAADAADTGAKNMRVARIDARFDPTIYIAIGAANLLAIGGGSWLVLQGELTLGQLTSFVMYLGLMIWPMLALAWMFNIVERGSAAYGRIRSMLEEAPVVNDGTETVPDGRGSLNVAVREFIYPQAAKPSLEKVNFTLRPGLMLGICGPTGAGKSTILSLIQRHFDVTEGDIRFHDIPLTRLQLDSWRGRLAVVNQTPFLFSDTVANNIALGKPDASREQIERVARLASVHDDILRLPQGYETEVGERGVMLSGGQKQRISIARALLLEAEILILDDALSAVDGRTEHDILHNLRQWGEGRTVIISAHRLSALTEASEILVLQHGHIAQRGRHEQLVVQAGWYRDMYRYQQLEAALDDAPQDEEAVDA
;
A
#
# COMPACT_ATOMS: atom_id res chain seq x y z
N MET A 1 19.66 -14.70 3.26
CA MET A 1 19.38 -15.69 4.33
C MET A 1 18.56 -15.11 5.49
N ARG A 2 18.65 -13.82 5.83
CA ARG A 2 17.86 -13.18 6.90
C ARG A 2 16.33 -13.36 6.74
N LEU A 3 15.82 -13.29 5.51
CA LEU A 3 14.39 -13.45 5.23
C LEU A 3 13.83 -14.77 5.75
N PHE A 4 14.50 -15.89 5.50
CA PHE A 4 14.05 -17.21 5.94
C PHE A 4 14.04 -17.34 7.47
N ALA A 5 14.99 -16.70 8.15
CA ALA A 5 14.99 -16.64 9.61
C ALA A 5 13.81 -15.78 10.13
N GLN A 6 13.52 -14.67 9.48
CA GLN A 6 12.41 -13.80 9.85
C GLN A 6 11.03 -14.43 9.58
N LEU A 7 10.91 -15.24 8.53
CA LEU A 7 9.69 -15.99 8.19
C LEU A 7 9.64 -17.38 8.87
N SER A 8 10.56 -17.68 9.80
CA SER A 8 10.63 -19.01 10.46
C SER A 8 9.32 -19.39 11.16
N TRP A 9 8.57 -18.41 11.68
CA TRP A 9 7.26 -18.62 12.27
C TRP A 9 6.27 -19.22 11.25
N TYR A 10 6.28 -18.72 10.02
CA TYR A 10 5.43 -19.20 8.94
C TYR A 10 5.87 -20.58 8.45
N PHE A 11 7.16 -20.78 8.19
CA PHE A 11 7.71 -22.09 7.79
C PHE A 11 7.47 -23.18 8.82
N ARG A 12 7.53 -22.86 10.13
CA ARG A 12 7.18 -23.81 11.20
C ARG A 12 5.71 -24.17 11.19
N ARG A 13 4.82 -23.25 10.86
CA ARG A 13 3.38 -23.52 10.80
C ARG A 13 3.01 -24.36 9.58
N GLU A 14 3.55 -24.03 8.41
CA GLU A 14 3.29 -24.73 7.15
C GLU A 14 4.36 -25.79 6.82
N TRP A 15 5.09 -26.29 7.81
CA TRP A 15 6.24 -27.18 7.63
C TRP A 15 5.92 -28.44 6.80
N ARG A 16 4.69 -28.96 6.91
CA ARG A 16 4.27 -30.16 6.16
C ARG A 16 4.25 -29.90 4.65
N ARG A 17 3.79 -28.75 4.22
CA ARG A 17 3.75 -28.37 2.81
C ARG A 17 5.14 -28.11 2.27
N TYR A 18 5.98 -27.37 3.00
CA TYR A 18 7.36 -27.08 2.60
C TYR A 18 8.22 -28.36 2.59
N LEU A 19 8.12 -29.20 3.63
CA LEU A 19 8.87 -30.45 3.69
C LEU A 19 8.42 -31.41 2.57
N GLY A 20 7.09 -31.52 2.32
CA GLY A 20 6.56 -32.31 1.22
C GLY A 20 7.07 -31.83 -0.14
N ALA A 21 7.08 -30.53 -0.38
CA ALA A 21 7.60 -29.96 -1.61
C ALA A 21 9.11 -30.23 -1.77
N VAL A 22 9.92 -30.04 -0.71
CA VAL A 22 11.37 -30.32 -0.71
C VAL A 22 11.65 -31.81 -0.94
N ALA A 23 10.90 -32.70 -0.31
CA ALA A 23 11.05 -34.14 -0.50
C ALA A 23 10.73 -34.55 -1.95
N LEU A 24 9.65 -33.99 -2.53
CA LEU A 24 9.31 -34.22 -3.93
C LEU A 24 10.37 -33.68 -4.89
N LEU A 25 10.95 -32.51 -4.61
CA LEU A 25 12.06 -31.96 -5.39
C LEU A 25 13.29 -32.88 -5.33
N ALA A 26 13.62 -33.44 -4.16
CA ALA A 26 14.71 -34.39 -4.03
C ALA A 26 14.46 -35.67 -4.84
N VAL A 27 13.23 -36.19 -4.82
CA VAL A 27 12.84 -37.34 -5.65
C VAL A 27 12.96 -37.02 -7.14
N ILE A 28 12.48 -35.84 -7.56
CA ILE A 28 12.59 -35.38 -8.95
C ILE A 28 14.06 -35.25 -9.37
N ALA A 29 14.92 -34.70 -8.52
CA ALA A 29 16.36 -34.60 -8.81
C ALA A 29 16.97 -35.98 -9.05
N VAL A 30 16.65 -36.96 -8.22
CA VAL A 30 17.15 -38.36 -8.42
C VAL A 30 16.59 -38.95 -9.73
N LEU A 31 15.32 -38.76 -10.02
CA LEU A 31 14.72 -39.23 -11.28
C LEU A 31 15.32 -38.56 -12.51
N GLN A 32 15.71 -37.29 -12.44
CA GLN A 32 16.39 -36.59 -13.54
C GLN A 32 17.80 -37.07 -13.82
N LEU A 33 18.45 -37.79 -12.87
CA LEU A 33 19.76 -38.43 -13.11
C LEU A 33 19.62 -39.73 -13.92
N ILE A 34 18.45 -40.33 -14.01
CA ILE A 34 18.27 -41.61 -14.69
C ILE A 34 18.39 -41.50 -16.23
N PRO A 35 17.77 -40.49 -16.91
CA PRO A 35 17.85 -40.38 -18.36
C PRO A 35 19.29 -40.36 -18.94
N PRO A 36 20.24 -39.52 -18.43
CA PRO A 36 21.62 -39.56 -18.91
C PRO A 36 22.27 -40.93 -18.73
N LYS A 37 22.01 -41.60 -17.61
CA LYS A 37 22.54 -42.95 -17.34
C LYS A 37 21.99 -43.98 -18.33
N VAL A 38 20.69 -43.94 -18.56
CA VAL A 38 20.02 -44.87 -19.53
C VAL A 38 20.55 -44.65 -20.94
N VAL A 39 20.73 -43.41 -21.37
CA VAL A 39 21.33 -43.08 -22.68
C VAL A 39 22.72 -43.71 -22.79
N GLY A 40 23.53 -43.59 -21.77
CA GLY A 40 24.87 -44.21 -21.73
C GLY A 40 24.81 -45.75 -21.85
N ILE A 41 23.89 -46.36 -21.11
CA ILE A 41 23.68 -47.83 -21.18
C ILE A 41 23.28 -48.25 -22.59
N VAL A 42 22.33 -47.51 -23.21
CA VAL A 42 21.88 -47.80 -24.58
C VAL A 42 23.03 -47.62 -25.58
N VAL A 43 23.83 -46.58 -25.46
CA VAL A 43 25.02 -46.38 -26.32
C VAL A 43 26.02 -47.54 -26.19
N ASP A 44 26.33 -47.95 -24.98
CA ASP A 44 27.23 -49.10 -24.77
C ASP A 44 26.61 -50.41 -25.27
N GLY A 45 25.32 -50.63 -25.04
CA GLY A 45 24.59 -51.78 -25.51
C GLY A 45 24.55 -51.88 -27.02
N VAL A 46 24.38 -50.77 -27.75
CA VAL A 46 24.41 -50.75 -29.21
C VAL A 46 25.83 -50.97 -29.77
N THR A 47 26.82 -50.36 -29.10
CA THR A 47 28.20 -50.39 -29.61
C THR A 47 29.00 -51.65 -29.25
N LYS A 48 28.74 -52.26 -28.07
CA LYS A 48 29.50 -53.42 -27.56
C LYS A 48 28.66 -54.70 -27.54
N GLU A 49 27.40 -54.61 -27.15
CA GLU A 49 26.55 -55.77 -26.84
C GLU A 49 25.56 -56.09 -27.95
N HIS A 50 25.52 -55.32 -29.05
CA HIS A 50 24.63 -55.49 -30.20
C HIS A 50 23.13 -55.61 -29.83
N TYR A 51 22.62 -54.64 -29.03
CA TYR A 51 21.20 -54.59 -28.62
C TYR A 51 20.24 -54.76 -29.80
N THR A 52 19.19 -55.53 -29.57
CA THR A 52 18.09 -55.68 -30.52
C THR A 52 17.20 -54.41 -30.49
N ALA A 53 16.43 -54.22 -31.57
CA ALA A 53 15.48 -53.12 -31.63
C ALA A 53 14.47 -53.14 -30.45
N GLU A 54 14.07 -54.34 -30.02
CA GLU A 54 13.14 -54.52 -28.89
C GLU A 54 13.74 -53.98 -27.56
N GLN A 55 15.01 -54.24 -27.30
CA GLN A 55 15.72 -53.75 -26.11
C GLN A 55 15.83 -52.23 -26.11
N VAL A 56 16.10 -51.63 -27.27
CA VAL A 56 16.13 -50.17 -27.41
C VAL A 56 14.74 -49.56 -27.16
N TRP A 57 13.70 -50.15 -27.72
CA TRP A 57 12.30 -49.69 -27.48
C TRP A 57 11.88 -49.84 -26.02
N MET A 58 12.34 -50.87 -25.31
CA MET A 58 12.10 -51.03 -23.88
C MET A 58 12.73 -49.86 -23.08
N TRP A 59 13.96 -49.46 -23.37
CA TRP A 59 14.59 -48.33 -22.72
C TRP A 59 13.93 -47.00 -23.05
N ILE A 60 13.50 -46.78 -24.28
CA ILE A 60 12.71 -45.62 -24.68
C ILE A 60 11.40 -45.58 -23.89
N GLY A 61 10.69 -46.68 -23.77
CA GLY A 61 9.47 -46.82 -22.96
C GLY A 61 9.71 -46.45 -21.49
N ALA A 62 10.81 -46.92 -20.91
CA ALA A 62 11.21 -46.56 -19.55
C ALA A 62 11.46 -45.04 -19.38
N LEU A 63 12.12 -44.40 -20.35
CA LEU A 63 12.34 -42.95 -20.33
C LEU A 63 11.02 -42.16 -20.41
N VAL A 64 10.05 -42.64 -21.24
CA VAL A 64 8.73 -42.00 -21.31
C VAL A 64 7.98 -42.10 -19.96
N VAL A 65 8.01 -43.26 -19.32
CA VAL A 65 7.40 -43.47 -17.99
C VAL A 65 8.04 -42.52 -16.96
N ILE A 66 9.38 -42.40 -16.94
CA ILE A 66 10.10 -41.50 -16.05
C ILE A 66 9.72 -40.05 -16.34
N ALA A 67 9.60 -39.65 -17.61
CA ALA A 67 9.23 -38.26 -17.97
C ALA A 67 7.80 -37.94 -17.49
N VAL A 68 6.84 -38.86 -17.66
CA VAL A 68 5.46 -38.69 -17.15
C VAL A 68 5.46 -38.60 -15.62
N MET A 69 6.23 -39.45 -14.94
CA MET A 69 6.33 -39.43 -13.49
C MET A 69 6.91 -38.10 -12.99
N ILE A 70 8.01 -37.60 -13.59
CA ILE A 70 8.58 -36.29 -13.28
C ILE A 70 7.55 -35.18 -13.50
N TYR A 71 6.79 -35.23 -14.58
CA TYR A 71 5.73 -34.25 -14.87
C TYR A 71 4.66 -34.21 -13.76
N LEU A 72 4.13 -35.38 -13.36
CA LEU A 72 3.15 -35.49 -12.29
C LEU A 72 3.69 -34.98 -10.94
N LEU A 73 4.89 -35.38 -10.58
CA LEU A 73 5.53 -34.93 -9.34
C LEU A 73 5.80 -33.41 -9.36
N ARG A 74 6.16 -32.86 -10.53
CA ARG A 74 6.33 -31.40 -10.69
C ARG A 74 5.03 -30.64 -10.49
N TYR A 75 3.89 -31.17 -10.91
CA TYR A 75 2.60 -30.56 -10.62
C TYR A 75 2.31 -30.53 -9.11
N VAL A 76 2.49 -31.66 -8.43
CA VAL A 76 2.17 -31.79 -6.99
C VAL A 76 3.01 -30.84 -6.14
N TRP A 77 4.35 -30.82 -6.30
CA TRP A 77 5.19 -29.95 -5.49
C TRP A 77 4.92 -28.47 -5.76
N ARG A 78 4.59 -28.10 -7.00
CA ARG A 78 4.20 -26.71 -7.31
C ARG A 78 2.97 -26.27 -6.54
N VAL A 79 1.93 -27.10 -6.54
CA VAL A 79 0.70 -26.81 -5.79
C VAL A 79 1.00 -26.68 -4.29
N LEU A 80 1.83 -27.54 -3.73
CA LEU A 80 2.20 -27.48 -2.31
C LEU A 80 2.98 -26.20 -1.98
N LEU A 81 4.03 -25.90 -2.72
CA LEU A 81 4.95 -24.79 -2.44
C LEU A 81 4.30 -23.44 -2.70
N PHE A 82 3.76 -23.25 -3.91
CA PHE A 82 3.12 -21.98 -4.26
C PHE A 82 1.79 -21.78 -3.52
N GLY A 83 1.04 -22.85 -3.25
CA GLY A 83 -0.13 -22.78 -2.38
C GLY A 83 0.21 -22.24 -1.00
N ALA A 84 1.30 -22.71 -0.40
CA ALA A 84 1.80 -22.15 0.86
C ALA A 84 2.23 -20.68 0.71
N SER A 85 2.99 -20.33 -0.35
CA SER A 85 3.44 -18.94 -0.56
C SER A 85 2.27 -17.97 -0.73
N TYR A 86 1.23 -18.33 -1.48
CA TYR A 86 0.05 -17.48 -1.66
C TYR A 86 -0.78 -17.36 -0.38
N GLN A 87 -0.80 -18.40 0.48
CA GLN A 87 -1.42 -18.29 1.80
C GLN A 87 -0.69 -17.24 2.67
N LEU A 88 0.65 -17.18 2.59
CA LEU A 88 1.44 -16.12 3.25
C LEU A 88 1.03 -14.72 2.74
N ALA A 89 0.72 -14.58 1.44
CA ALA A 89 0.24 -13.31 0.89
C ALA A 89 -1.05 -12.83 1.55
N VAL A 90 -2.00 -13.75 1.74
CA VAL A 90 -3.28 -13.43 2.39
C VAL A 90 -3.05 -12.94 3.81
N GLU A 91 -2.25 -13.68 4.59
CA GLU A 91 -1.98 -13.36 5.98
C GLU A 91 -1.25 -12.03 6.16
N LEU A 92 -0.19 -11.81 5.37
CA LEU A 92 0.55 -10.53 5.45
C LEU A 92 -0.33 -9.34 5.08
N ARG A 93 -1.24 -9.49 4.09
CA ARG A 93 -2.17 -8.43 3.73
C ARG A 93 -3.23 -8.20 4.80
N GLU A 94 -3.75 -9.27 5.40
CA GLU A 94 -4.71 -9.17 6.49
C GLU A 94 -4.10 -8.49 7.72
N ASP A 95 -2.91 -8.92 8.14
CA ASP A 95 -2.20 -8.31 9.28
C ASP A 95 -1.85 -6.85 9.00
N PHE A 96 -1.41 -6.55 7.77
CA PHE A 96 -1.09 -5.18 7.35
C PHE A 96 -2.33 -4.29 7.37
N TYR A 97 -3.45 -4.75 6.80
CA TYR A 97 -4.71 -4.02 6.82
C TYR A 97 -5.25 -3.82 8.24
N ARG A 98 -5.19 -4.87 9.08
CA ARG A 98 -5.58 -4.80 10.49
C ARG A 98 -4.74 -3.78 11.26
N GLN A 99 -3.44 -3.73 11.00
CA GLN A 99 -2.56 -2.75 11.61
C GLN A 99 -2.87 -1.32 11.11
N LEU A 100 -3.08 -1.13 9.82
CA LEU A 100 -3.46 0.17 9.28
C LEU A 100 -4.80 0.66 9.86
N SER A 101 -5.82 -0.21 9.94
CA SER A 101 -7.13 0.17 10.48
C SER A 101 -7.10 0.59 11.97
N ARG A 102 -6.08 0.18 12.71
CA ARG A 102 -5.85 0.57 14.12
C ARG A 102 -5.05 1.88 14.27
N GLN A 103 -4.44 2.36 13.18
CA GLN A 103 -3.66 3.59 13.25
C GLN A 103 -4.53 4.84 13.30
N HIS A 104 -4.02 5.89 13.91
CA HIS A 104 -4.68 7.17 14.08
C HIS A 104 -4.26 8.18 12.97
N PRO A 105 -5.00 9.28 12.76
CA PRO A 105 -4.68 10.29 11.75
C PRO A 105 -3.24 10.78 11.77
N ALA A 106 -2.60 10.85 12.95
CA ALA A 106 -1.18 11.20 13.09
C ALA A 106 -0.23 10.30 12.29
N PHE A 107 -0.54 9.02 12.16
CA PHE A 107 0.22 8.08 11.33
C PHE A 107 0.11 8.44 9.85
N TYR A 108 -1.09 8.73 9.37
CA TYR A 108 -1.37 9.06 7.96
C TYR A 108 -0.82 10.42 7.53
N LEU A 109 -0.55 11.33 8.48
CA LEU A 109 0.21 12.56 8.19
C LEU A 109 1.69 12.28 7.90
N ARG A 110 2.27 11.21 8.49
CA ARG A 110 3.67 10.81 8.29
C ARG A 110 3.88 9.89 7.09
N HIS A 111 2.88 9.10 6.74
CA HIS A 111 2.97 8.09 5.69
C HIS A 111 2.01 8.40 4.53
N ARG A 112 2.54 8.50 3.33
CA ARG A 112 1.71 8.72 2.13
C ARG A 112 0.90 7.47 1.81
N THR A 113 -0.39 7.62 1.51
CA THR A 113 -1.29 6.50 1.18
C THR A 113 -0.75 5.64 0.02
N GLY A 114 -0.17 6.26 -1.02
CA GLY A 114 0.43 5.53 -2.13
C GLY A 114 1.59 4.61 -1.72
N ASP A 115 2.44 5.03 -0.74
CA ASP A 115 3.50 4.18 -0.21
C ASP A 115 2.94 3.00 0.60
N LEU A 116 1.88 3.22 1.38
CA LEU A 116 1.19 2.16 2.12
C LEU A 116 0.57 1.12 1.18
N ILE A 117 -0.08 1.57 0.10
CA ILE A 117 -0.63 0.69 -0.93
C ILE A 117 0.50 -0.10 -1.62
N ALA A 118 1.61 0.55 -1.99
CA ALA A 118 2.76 -0.12 -2.60
C ALA A 118 3.37 -1.21 -1.70
N ARG A 119 3.38 -1.00 -0.38
CA ARG A 119 3.82 -2.01 0.61
C ARG A 119 2.84 -3.18 0.70
N ALA A 120 1.53 -2.91 0.73
CA ALA A 120 0.49 -3.94 0.79
C ALA A 120 0.42 -4.82 -0.48
N THR A 121 0.88 -4.29 -1.60
CA THR A 121 0.89 -4.98 -2.91
C THR A 121 2.29 -5.45 -3.28
N ASN A 122 3.11 -4.56 -3.81
CA ASN A 122 4.41 -4.91 -4.41
C ASN A 122 5.40 -5.52 -3.41
N ASP A 123 5.45 -5.02 -2.16
CA ASP A 123 6.39 -5.56 -1.18
C ASP A 123 5.91 -6.93 -0.67
N VAL A 124 4.61 -7.12 -0.45
CA VAL A 124 4.05 -8.44 -0.11
C VAL A 124 4.35 -9.45 -1.22
N ASP A 125 4.13 -9.07 -2.50
CA ASP A 125 4.41 -9.97 -3.63
C ASP A 125 5.90 -10.36 -3.72
N ARG A 126 6.83 -9.46 -3.41
CA ARG A 126 8.27 -9.77 -3.33
C ARG A 126 8.60 -10.77 -2.23
N VAL A 127 7.96 -10.64 -1.06
CA VAL A 127 8.14 -11.59 0.05
C VAL A 127 7.60 -12.96 -0.32
N VAL A 128 6.40 -13.01 -0.90
CA VAL A 128 5.74 -14.25 -1.36
C VAL A 128 6.57 -14.94 -2.44
N PHE A 129 7.07 -14.19 -3.41
CA PHE A 129 7.94 -14.71 -4.46
C PHE A 129 9.23 -15.29 -3.88
N ALA A 130 9.82 -14.64 -2.88
CA ALA A 130 11.00 -15.16 -2.21
C ALA A 130 10.69 -16.41 -1.35
N ALA A 131 9.52 -16.48 -0.72
CA ALA A 131 9.09 -17.64 0.06
C ALA A 131 8.71 -18.86 -0.79
N GLY A 132 8.29 -18.65 -2.05
CA GLY A 132 8.03 -19.70 -3.03
C GLY A 132 9.24 -19.98 -3.91
N GLU A 133 9.49 -19.11 -4.88
CA GLU A 133 10.53 -19.27 -5.90
C GLU A 133 11.95 -19.25 -5.29
N GLY A 134 12.17 -18.43 -4.25
CA GLY A 134 13.46 -18.40 -3.56
C GLY A 134 13.79 -19.72 -2.87
N VAL A 135 12.81 -20.35 -2.23
CA VAL A 135 12.97 -21.69 -1.60
C VAL A 135 13.16 -22.76 -2.66
N LEU A 136 12.33 -22.75 -3.72
CA LEU A 136 12.46 -23.65 -4.86
C LEU A 136 13.87 -23.62 -5.43
N THR A 137 14.31 -22.43 -5.84
CA THR A 137 15.59 -22.24 -6.52
C THR A 137 16.78 -22.66 -5.66
N LEU A 138 16.71 -22.36 -4.34
CA LEU A 138 17.75 -22.79 -3.40
C LEU A 138 17.83 -24.31 -3.30
N VAL A 139 16.68 -24.96 -3.07
CA VAL A 139 16.62 -26.42 -2.87
C VAL A 139 16.98 -27.16 -4.16
N ASP A 140 16.37 -26.77 -5.27
CA ASP A 140 16.61 -27.41 -6.58
C ASP A 140 18.10 -27.27 -6.99
N SER A 141 18.67 -26.08 -6.85
CA SER A 141 20.09 -25.86 -7.19
C SER A 141 21.04 -26.66 -6.31
N LEU A 142 20.81 -26.71 -5.01
CA LEU A 142 21.66 -27.46 -4.08
C LEU A 142 21.53 -28.98 -4.27
N VAL A 143 20.27 -29.47 -4.28
CA VAL A 143 20.01 -30.91 -4.39
C VAL A 143 20.45 -31.42 -5.74
N MET A 144 20.03 -30.76 -6.84
CA MET A 144 20.41 -31.19 -8.19
C MET A 144 21.91 -31.04 -8.45
N GLY A 145 22.51 -29.89 -8.09
CA GLY A 145 23.93 -29.66 -8.27
C GLY A 145 24.78 -30.67 -7.51
N CYS A 146 24.50 -30.93 -6.24
CA CYS A 146 25.20 -31.93 -5.44
C CYS A 146 24.99 -33.36 -6.00
N ALA A 147 23.75 -33.72 -6.37
CA ALA A 147 23.43 -35.04 -6.88
C ALA A 147 24.16 -35.34 -8.20
N VAL A 148 24.21 -34.38 -9.13
CA VAL A 148 24.95 -34.51 -10.39
C VAL A 148 26.44 -34.65 -10.13
N LEU A 149 27.04 -33.80 -9.28
CA LEU A 149 28.48 -33.89 -8.95
C LEU A 149 28.84 -35.23 -8.29
N ILE A 150 28.01 -35.73 -7.39
CA ILE A 150 28.20 -37.05 -6.76
C ILE A 150 28.19 -38.14 -7.83
N VAL A 151 27.19 -38.16 -8.72
CA VAL A 151 27.09 -39.17 -9.75
C VAL A 151 28.26 -39.10 -10.74
N MET A 152 28.62 -37.91 -11.21
CA MET A 152 29.76 -37.71 -12.12
C MET A 152 31.09 -38.20 -11.51
N SER A 153 31.33 -37.87 -10.23
CA SER A 153 32.58 -38.20 -9.56
C SER A 153 32.67 -39.66 -9.10
N THR A 154 31.56 -40.26 -8.63
CA THR A 154 31.60 -41.61 -8.04
C THR A 154 31.24 -42.71 -9.02
N GLN A 155 30.35 -42.45 -10.00
CA GLN A 155 29.88 -43.48 -10.93
C GLN A 155 30.58 -43.43 -12.30
N ILE A 156 31.24 -42.31 -12.65
CA ILE A 156 31.93 -42.20 -13.94
C ILE A 156 33.43 -42.02 -13.73
N SER A 157 33.88 -40.80 -13.39
CA SER A 157 35.30 -40.52 -13.15
C SER A 157 35.47 -39.21 -12.36
N TRP A 158 36.15 -39.29 -11.21
CA TRP A 158 36.46 -38.08 -10.43
C TRP A 158 37.50 -37.18 -11.12
N GLN A 159 38.44 -37.81 -11.88
CA GLN A 159 39.47 -37.10 -12.63
C GLN A 159 38.84 -36.24 -13.74
N LEU A 160 37.91 -36.85 -14.51
CA LEU A 160 37.20 -36.16 -15.57
C LEU A 160 36.28 -35.05 -15.00
N THR A 161 35.69 -35.28 -13.84
CA THR A 161 34.87 -34.28 -13.15
C THR A 161 35.71 -33.07 -12.74
N LEU A 162 36.88 -33.28 -12.14
CA LEU A 162 37.78 -32.17 -11.80
C LEU A 162 38.25 -31.40 -13.04
N LEU A 163 38.59 -32.09 -14.12
CA LEU A 163 39.02 -31.48 -15.38
C LEU A 163 37.89 -30.61 -15.98
N ALA A 164 36.66 -31.12 -16.01
CA ALA A 164 35.51 -30.42 -16.53
C ALA A 164 35.11 -29.19 -15.68
N LEU A 165 35.44 -29.18 -14.38
CA LEU A 165 35.16 -28.08 -13.49
C LEU A 165 36.20 -26.94 -13.56
N VAL A 166 37.35 -27.12 -14.17
CA VAL A 166 38.41 -26.09 -14.27
C VAL A 166 37.92 -24.74 -14.82
N PRO A 167 37.05 -24.65 -15.83
CA PRO A 167 36.55 -23.38 -16.33
C PRO A 167 35.59 -22.65 -15.36
N MET A 168 34.97 -23.34 -14.39
CA MET A 168 33.89 -22.81 -13.54
C MET A 168 34.37 -21.69 -12.59
N PRO A 169 35.50 -21.74 -11.91
CA PRO A 169 36.03 -20.63 -11.12
C PRO A 169 36.25 -19.36 -11.95
N PHE A 170 36.75 -19.50 -13.17
CA PHE A 170 36.96 -18.36 -14.09
C PHE A 170 35.65 -17.75 -14.51
N MET A 171 34.62 -18.58 -14.81
CA MET A 171 33.26 -18.13 -15.07
C MET A 171 32.69 -17.37 -13.86
N ALA A 172 32.82 -17.91 -12.66
CA ALA A 172 32.30 -17.27 -11.44
C ALA A 172 32.94 -15.88 -11.22
N LEU A 173 34.26 -15.75 -11.44
CA LEU A 173 34.97 -14.48 -11.33
C LEU A 173 34.49 -13.47 -12.40
N ALA A 174 34.30 -13.92 -13.64
CA ALA A 174 33.81 -13.08 -14.73
C ALA A 174 32.37 -12.62 -14.49
N ILE A 175 31.49 -13.53 -14.03
CA ILE A 175 30.10 -13.21 -13.63
C ILE A 175 30.09 -12.18 -12.50
N LYS A 176 30.90 -12.35 -11.46
CA LYS A 176 31.02 -11.39 -10.36
C LYS A 176 31.43 -10.01 -10.88
N ARG A 177 32.48 -9.93 -11.70
CA ARG A 177 32.98 -8.67 -12.27
C ARG A 177 31.92 -7.98 -13.15
N ASN A 178 31.22 -8.75 -14.00
CA ASN A 178 30.13 -8.24 -14.82
C ASN A 178 28.93 -7.78 -13.95
N GLY A 179 28.62 -8.51 -12.86
CA GLY A 179 27.58 -8.16 -11.91
C GLY A 179 27.83 -6.83 -11.20
N ASP A 180 29.04 -6.61 -10.71
CA ASP A 180 29.43 -5.36 -10.06
C ASP A 180 29.30 -4.16 -11.04
N ALA A 181 29.77 -4.34 -12.28
CA ALA A 181 29.64 -3.33 -13.32
C ALA A 181 28.18 -3.09 -13.75
N LEU A 182 27.36 -4.14 -13.82
CA LEU A 182 25.93 -4.07 -14.12
C LEU A 182 25.20 -3.28 -13.04
N HIS A 183 25.47 -3.57 -11.77
CA HIS A 183 24.83 -2.90 -10.64
C HIS A 183 25.05 -1.38 -10.68
N GLU A 184 26.28 -0.93 -10.90
CA GLU A 184 26.61 0.50 -10.99
C GLU A 184 25.89 1.17 -12.18
N ARG A 185 25.90 0.55 -13.37
CA ARG A 185 25.24 1.12 -14.56
C ARG A 185 23.72 1.10 -14.41
N PHE A 186 23.18 0.06 -13.80
CA PHE A 186 21.74 -0.03 -13.51
C PHE A 186 21.27 1.09 -12.57
N ARG A 187 22.06 1.39 -11.52
CA ARG A 187 21.77 2.50 -10.59
C ARG A 187 21.66 3.84 -11.31
N VAL A 188 22.59 4.12 -12.24
CA VAL A 188 22.61 5.36 -13.05
C VAL A 188 21.41 5.41 -14.00
N ALA A 189 21.07 4.28 -14.66
CA ALA A 189 19.94 4.19 -15.57
C ALA A 189 18.61 4.35 -14.80
N GLN A 190 18.50 3.74 -13.62
CA GLN A 190 17.31 3.84 -12.77
C GLN A 190 17.06 5.28 -12.28
N ALA A 191 18.12 6.02 -11.93
CA ALA A 191 18.00 7.43 -11.56
C ALA A 191 17.49 8.29 -12.73
N ALA A 192 17.97 8.04 -13.95
CA ALA A 192 17.49 8.75 -15.14
C ALA A 192 16.03 8.41 -15.47
N PHE A 193 15.63 7.14 -15.31
CA PHE A 193 14.26 6.70 -15.50
C PHE A 193 13.31 7.31 -14.47
N SER A 194 13.74 7.42 -13.20
CA SER A 194 12.97 8.11 -12.16
C SER A 194 12.73 9.58 -12.54
N SER A 195 13.78 10.30 -12.95
CA SER A 195 13.67 11.69 -13.39
C SER A 195 12.73 11.87 -14.60
N LEU A 196 12.75 10.94 -15.54
CA LEU A 196 11.82 10.93 -16.68
C LEU A 196 10.37 10.72 -16.23
N ASN A 197 10.13 9.82 -15.30
CA ASN A 197 8.80 9.58 -14.72
C ASN A 197 8.28 10.79 -13.95
N ASP A 198 9.13 11.42 -13.13
CA ASP A 198 8.76 12.62 -12.36
C ASP A 198 8.31 13.73 -13.31
N ARG A 199 9.05 13.95 -14.41
CA ARG A 199 8.68 14.92 -15.45
C ARG A 199 7.38 14.54 -16.17
N THR A 200 7.19 13.27 -16.47
CA THR A 200 5.94 12.78 -17.08
C THR A 200 4.74 13.05 -16.16
N GLN A 201 4.88 12.75 -14.89
CA GLN A 201 3.85 13.01 -13.89
C GLN A 201 3.55 14.51 -13.77
N GLU A 202 4.57 15.37 -13.74
CA GLU A 202 4.42 16.83 -13.70
C GLU A 202 3.66 17.32 -14.93
N SER A 203 4.05 16.89 -16.14
CA SER A 203 3.40 17.27 -17.39
C SER A 203 1.95 16.83 -17.47
N LEU A 204 1.63 15.60 -17.03
CA LEU A 204 0.25 15.10 -17.00
C LEU A 204 -0.61 15.82 -15.96
N THR A 205 -0.06 16.11 -14.80
CA THR A 205 -0.77 16.84 -13.74
C THR A 205 -1.06 18.28 -14.17
N SER A 206 -0.13 18.92 -14.88
CA SER A 206 -0.26 20.29 -15.37
C SER A 206 -0.79 20.40 -16.81
N ILE A 207 -1.39 19.36 -17.38
CA ILE A 207 -1.79 19.30 -18.79
C ILE A 207 -2.69 20.47 -19.21
N ARG A 208 -3.61 20.91 -18.35
CA ARG A 208 -4.48 22.05 -18.62
C ARG A 208 -3.68 23.35 -18.78
N MET A 209 -2.64 23.53 -17.97
CA MET A 209 -1.76 24.70 -18.04
C MET A 209 -0.90 24.64 -19.30
N ILE A 210 -0.32 23.46 -19.64
CA ILE A 210 0.44 23.27 -20.90
C ILE A 210 -0.42 23.64 -22.10
N LYS A 211 -1.69 23.19 -22.13
CA LYS A 211 -2.65 23.51 -23.18
C LYS A 211 -3.01 25.00 -23.23
N ALA A 212 -3.23 25.62 -22.07
CA ALA A 212 -3.61 27.04 -21.98
C ALA A 212 -2.48 27.97 -22.46
N PHE A 213 -1.21 27.59 -22.31
CA PHE A 213 -0.06 28.39 -22.71
C PHE A 213 0.59 27.94 -24.03
N GLY A 214 0.04 26.92 -24.72
CA GLY A 214 0.60 26.42 -26.01
C GLY A 214 2.03 25.89 -25.89
N LEU A 215 2.36 25.18 -24.78
CA LEU A 215 3.72 24.72 -24.49
C LEU A 215 3.99 23.27 -24.93
N GLU A 216 3.10 22.67 -25.73
CA GLU A 216 3.16 21.25 -26.11
C GLU A 216 4.47 20.89 -26.80
N ASP A 217 4.88 21.68 -27.83
CA ASP A 217 6.09 21.40 -28.60
C ASP A 217 7.35 21.49 -27.73
N ARG A 218 7.39 22.48 -26.83
CA ARG A 218 8.51 22.66 -25.91
C ARG A 218 8.61 21.49 -24.92
N GLN A 219 7.49 21.08 -24.32
CA GLN A 219 7.44 19.95 -23.39
C GLN A 219 7.79 18.63 -24.11
N SER A 220 7.28 18.45 -25.33
CA SER A 220 7.57 17.28 -26.15
C SER A 220 9.05 17.18 -26.51
N ALA A 221 9.68 18.27 -26.92
CA ALA A 221 11.11 18.32 -27.24
C ALA A 221 11.97 18.01 -25.99
N GLN A 222 11.59 18.54 -24.84
CA GLN A 222 12.31 18.31 -23.60
C GLN A 222 12.17 16.86 -23.10
N PHE A 223 10.96 16.30 -23.19
CA PHE A 223 10.72 14.89 -22.90
C PHE A 223 11.52 13.97 -23.83
N ALA A 224 11.56 14.28 -25.13
CA ALA A 224 12.34 13.51 -26.10
C ALA A 224 13.84 13.50 -25.76
N ALA A 225 14.40 14.63 -25.30
CA ALA A 225 15.80 14.71 -24.88
C ALA A 225 16.07 13.83 -23.63
N ASP A 226 15.20 13.87 -22.62
CA ASP A 226 15.33 13.06 -21.41
C ASP A 226 15.12 11.57 -21.69
N ALA A 227 14.20 11.24 -22.60
CA ALA A 227 13.97 9.87 -23.06
C ALA A 227 15.19 9.31 -23.80
N ALA A 228 15.82 10.14 -24.66
CA ALA A 228 17.05 9.77 -25.37
C ALA A 228 18.23 9.53 -24.40
N ASP A 229 18.42 10.38 -23.39
CA ASP A 229 19.45 10.20 -22.35
C ASP A 229 19.19 8.92 -21.53
N THR A 230 17.94 8.70 -21.13
CA THR A 230 17.52 7.48 -20.44
C THR A 230 17.77 6.24 -21.30
N GLY A 231 17.43 6.30 -22.59
CA GLY A 231 17.69 5.24 -23.58
C GLY A 231 19.19 4.93 -23.72
N ALA A 232 20.04 5.97 -23.80
CA ALA A 232 21.49 5.82 -23.87
C ALA A 232 22.08 5.15 -22.61
N LYS A 233 21.57 5.49 -21.41
CA LYS A 233 21.96 4.86 -20.15
C LYS A 233 21.51 3.40 -20.07
N ASN A 234 20.27 3.10 -20.46
CA ASN A 234 19.78 1.73 -20.56
C ASN A 234 20.56 0.89 -21.57
N MET A 235 20.97 1.48 -22.70
CA MET A 235 21.83 0.79 -23.65
C MET A 235 23.20 0.40 -23.06
N ARG A 236 23.75 1.21 -22.15
CA ARG A 236 24.99 0.85 -21.41
C ARG A 236 24.77 -0.32 -20.46
N VAL A 237 23.58 -0.39 -19.83
CA VAL A 237 23.17 -1.55 -19.01
C VAL A 237 23.08 -2.80 -19.89
N ALA A 238 22.33 -2.72 -20.99
CA ALA A 238 22.15 -3.84 -21.92
C ALA A 238 23.47 -4.38 -22.51
N ARG A 239 24.44 -3.51 -22.78
CA ARG A 239 25.77 -3.94 -23.26
C ARG A 239 26.55 -4.76 -22.22
N ILE A 240 26.36 -4.50 -20.93
CA ILE A 240 27.00 -5.31 -19.87
C ILE A 240 26.21 -6.59 -19.68
N ASP A 241 24.89 -6.49 -19.65
CA ASP A 241 23.99 -7.63 -19.51
C ASP A 241 24.23 -8.66 -20.62
N ALA A 242 24.36 -8.20 -21.87
CA ALA A 242 24.69 -9.05 -23.01
C ALA A 242 26.03 -9.79 -22.93
N ARG A 243 26.88 -9.52 -21.92
CA ARG A 243 28.15 -10.27 -21.71
C ARG A 243 27.94 -11.51 -20.87
N PHE A 244 26.84 -11.65 -20.15
CA PHE A 244 26.59 -12.80 -19.28
C PHE A 244 26.48 -14.09 -20.08
N ASP A 245 25.61 -14.10 -21.11
CA ASP A 245 25.40 -15.29 -21.94
C ASP A 245 26.68 -15.81 -22.61
N PRO A 246 27.46 -14.99 -23.32
CA PRO A 246 28.72 -15.45 -23.89
C PRO A 246 29.70 -15.96 -22.83
N THR A 247 29.80 -15.31 -21.67
CA THR A 247 30.68 -15.76 -20.59
C THR A 247 30.32 -17.17 -20.12
N ILE A 248 29.03 -17.44 -19.96
CA ILE A 248 28.50 -18.74 -19.53
C ILE A 248 28.69 -19.78 -20.62
N TYR A 249 28.32 -19.49 -21.86
CA TYR A 249 28.44 -20.45 -22.95
C TYR A 249 29.89 -20.79 -23.30
N ILE A 250 30.83 -19.83 -23.22
CA ILE A 250 32.26 -20.09 -23.41
C ILE A 250 32.79 -21.02 -22.31
N ALA A 251 32.41 -20.77 -21.05
CA ALA A 251 32.83 -21.63 -19.95
C ALA A 251 32.29 -23.06 -20.06
N ILE A 252 31.00 -23.19 -20.43
CA ILE A 252 30.35 -24.47 -20.67
C ILE A 252 30.98 -25.18 -21.89
N GLY A 253 31.21 -24.44 -22.98
CA GLY A 253 31.87 -24.96 -24.15
C GLY A 253 33.30 -25.49 -23.84
N ALA A 254 34.07 -24.71 -23.06
CA ALA A 254 35.38 -25.14 -22.58
C ALA A 254 35.29 -26.39 -21.69
N ALA A 255 34.33 -26.45 -20.77
CA ALA A 255 34.09 -27.63 -19.94
C ALA A 255 33.74 -28.88 -20.78
N ASN A 256 32.87 -28.70 -21.80
CA ASN A 256 32.56 -29.79 -22.74
C ASN A 256 33.76 -30.22 -23.58
N LEU A 257 34.59 -29.29 -24.08
CA LEU A 257 35.79 -29.61 -24.81
C LEU A 257 36.78 -30.41 -23.94
N LEU A 258 36.99 -29.99 -22.69
CA LEU A 258 37.82 -30.70 -21.73
C LEU A 258 37.25 -32.07 -21.38
N ALA A 259 35.95 -32.16 -21.20
CA ALA A 259 35.25 -33.41 -20.91
C ALA A 259 35.36 -34.40 -22.10
N ILE A 260 35.11 -33.94 -23.32
CA ILE A 260 35.21 -34.78 -24.52
C ILE A 260 36.69 -35.16 -24.77
N GLY A 261 37.62 -34.21 -24.72
CA GLY A 261 39.04 -34.48 -24.96
C GLY A 261 39.66 -35.42 -23.91
N GLY A 262 39.48 -35.08 -22.61
CA GLY A 262 39.97 -35.93 -21.52
C GLY A 262 39.22 -37.26 -21.42
N GLY A 263 37.89 -37.25 -21.65
CA GLY A 263 37.07 -38.46 -21.67
C GLY A 263 37.45 -39.41 -22.83
N SER A 264 37.67 -38.86 -24.04
CA SER A 264 38.15 -39.68 -25.18
C SER A 264 39.51 -40.32 -24.91
N TRP A 265 40.42 -39.59 -24.26
CA TRP A 265 41.70 -40.15 -23.85
C TRP A 265 41.55 -41.32 -22.86
N LEU A 266 40.64 -41.16 -21.84
CA LEU A 266 40.32 -42.25 -20.90
C LEU A 266 39.63 -43.44 -21.57
N VAL A 267 38.80 -43.19 -22.59
CA VAL A 267 38.18 -44.28 -23.40
C VAL A 267 39.25 -45.05 -24.18
N LEU A 268 40.22 -44.35 -24.77
CA LEU A 268 41.32 -45.01 -25.49
C LEU A 268 42.22 -45.85 -24.57
N GLN A 269 42.35 -45.48 -23.28
CA GLN A 269 43.03 -46.28 -22.27
C GLN A 269 42.20 -47.44 -21.72
N GLY A 270 40.92 -47.52 -22.07
CA GLY A 270 40.00 -48.56 -21.58
C GLY A 270 39.46 -48.31 -20.17
N GLU A 271 39.70 -47.11 -19.59
CA GLU A 271 39.22 -46.73 -18.26
C GLU A 271 37.76 -46.29 -18.27
N LEU A 272 37.25 -45.80 -19.41
CA LEU A 272 35.86 -45.37 -19.61
C LEU A 272 35.26 -46.06 -20.84
N THR A 273 33.90 -46.17 -20.83
CA THR A 273 33.14 -46.58 -22.01
C THR A 273 32.66 -45.35 -22.79
N LEU A 274 32.28 -45.55 -24.07
CA LEU A 274 31.67 -44.50 -24.88
C LEU A 274 30.32 -44.03 -24.30
N GLY A 275 29.54 -44.97 -23.75
CA GLY A 275 28.29 -44.63 -23.08
C GLY A 275 28.49 -43.85 -21.79
N GLN A 276 29.51 -44.15 -21.01
CA GLN A 276 29.86 -43.37 -19.82
C GLN A 276 30.29 -41.94 -20.18
N LEU A 277 31.06 -41.74 -21.24
CA LEU A 277 31.44 -40.43 -21.73
C LEU A 277 30.21 -39.65 -22.20
N THR A 278 29.29 -40.32 -22.92
CA THR A 278 28.01 -39.68 -23.34
C THR A 278 27.16 -39.25 -22.15
N SER A 279 27.02 -40.14 -21.15
CA SER A 279 26.33 -39.81 -19.90
C SER A 279 26.96 -38.61 -19.19
N PHE A 280 28.32 -38.55 -19.15
CA PHE A 280 29.05 -37.46 -18.51
C PHE A 280 28.74 -36.10 -19.14
N VAL A 281 28.75 -36.00 -20.46
CA VAL A 281 28.43 -34.77 -21.19
C VAL A 281 26.98 -34.35 -20.93
N MET A 282 26.02 -35.30 -20.87
CA MET A 282 24.66 -35.02 -20.52
C MET A 282 24.51 -34.52 -19.08
N TYR A 283 25.22 -35.12 -18.11
CA TYR A 283 25.24 -34.63 -16.72
C TYR A 283 25.86 -33.24 -16.60
N LEU A 284 26.92 -32.96 -17.35
CA LEU A 284 27.51 -31.61 -17.38
C LEU A 284 26.48 -30.58 -17.87
N GLY A 285 25.65 -30.94 -18.85
CA GLY A 285 24.51 -30.11 -19.29
C GLY A 285 23.47 -29.83 -18.19
N LEU A 286 23.20 -30.81 -17.32
CA LEU A 286 22.28 -30.63 -16.19
C LEU A 286 22.82 -29.69 -15.09
N MET A 287 24.15 -29.46 -15.03
CA MET A 287 24.77 -28.53 -14.06
C MET A 287 24.54 -27.06 -14.39
N ILE A 288 24.19 -26.73 -15.63
CA ILE A 288 24.05 -25.34 -16.10
C ILE A 288 23.01 -24.59 -15.29
N TRP A 289 21.81 -25.16 -15.19
CA TRP A 289 20.69 -24.52 -14.51
C TRP A 289 20.94 -24.27 -13.01
N PRO A 290 21.38 -25.24 -12.20
CA PRO A 290 21.71 -25.01 -10.80
C PRO A 290 22.70 -23.86 -10.56
N MET A 291 23.70 -23.72 -11.44
CA MET A 291 24.70 -22.65 -11.30
C MET A 291 24.12 -21.25 -11.55
N LEU A 292 23.29 -21.12 -12.59
CA LEU A 292 22.59 -19.86 -12.90
C LEU A 292 21.57 -19.51 -11.82
N ALA A 293 20.82 -20.49 -11.40
CA ALA A 293 19.73 -20.34 -10.45
C ALA A 293 20.20 -19.88 -9.06
N LEU A 294 21.39 -20.33 -8.59
CA LEU A 294 21.96 -19.86 -7.34
C LEU A 294 22.21 -18.35 -7.33
N ALA A 295 22.74 -17.78 -8.40
CA ALA A 295 22.96 -16.33 -8.49
C ALA A 295 21.63 -15.56 -8.47
N TRP A 296 20.63 -16.07 -9.18
CA TRP A 296 19.29 -15.47 -9.22
C TRP A 296 18.58 -15.56 -7.87
N MET A 297 18.70 -16.67 -7.17
CA MET A 297 18.14 -16.90 -5.84
C MET A 297 18.60 -15.83 -4.82
N PHE A 298 19.89 -15.49 -4.79
CA PHE A 298 20.40 -14.44 -3.90
C PHE A 298 19.68 -13.12 -4.13
N ASN A 299 19.46 -12.73 -5.38
CA ASN A 299 18.77 -11.51 -5.74
C ASN A 299 17.28 -11.53 -5.28
N ILE A 300 16.58 -12.65 -5.51
CA ILE A 300 15.19 -12.85 -5.06
C ILE A 300 15.09 -12.70 -3.55
N VAL A 301 15.93 -13.41 -2.80
CA VAL A 301 15.91 -13.42 -1.33
C VAL A 301 16.29 -12.07 -0.76
N GLU A 302 17.23 -11.34 -1.34
CA GLU A 302 17.65 -10.01 -0.89
C GLU A 302 16.53 -8.99 -1.09
N ARG A 303 15.90 -8.97 -2.27
CA ARG A 303 14.72 -8.12 -2.54
C ARG A 303 13.55 -8.45 -1.61
N GLY A 304 13.26 -9.72 -1.39
CA GLY A 304 12.25 -10.18 -0.45
C GLY A 304 12.56 -9.76 0.99
N SER A 305 13.83 -9.85 1.42
CA SER A 305 14.27 -9.43 2.75
C SER A 305 14.11 -7.93 2.99
N ALA A 306 14.48 -7.11 2.01
CA ALA A 306 14.28 -5.67 2.07
C ALA A 306 12.80 -5.29 2.12
N ALA A 307 11.96 -5.96 1.31
CA ALA A 307 10.51 -5.76 1.30
C ALA A 307 9.88 -6.15 2.65
N TYR A 308 10.23 -7.30 3.20
CA TYR A 308 9.75 -7.75 4.50
C TYR A 308 10.17 -6.80 5.64
N GLY A 309 11.39 -6.26 5.58
CA GLY A 309 11.85 -5.24 6.53
C GLY A 309 10.94 -4.00 6.54
N ARG A 310 10.51 -3.52 5.36
CA ARG A 310 9.58 -2.39 5.25
C ARG A 310 8.16 -2.72 5.74
N ILE A 311 7.66 -3.91 5.44
CA ILE A 311 6.36 -4.37 5.96
C ILE A 311 6.43 -4.47 7.48
N ARG A 312 7.45 -5.11 8.00
CA ARG A 312 7.64 -5.34 9.44
C ARG A 312 7.73 -4.03 10.22
N SER A 313 8.45 -3.02 9.70
CA SER A 313 8.53 -1.71 10.34
C SER A 313 7.15 -1.05 10.51
N MET A 314 6.21 -1.30 9.58
CA MET A 314 4.83 -0.81 9.70
C MET A 314 3.99 -1.64 10.67
N LEU A 315 4.16 -2.97 10.65
CA LEU A 315 3.45 -3.87 11.58
C LEU A 315 3.84 -3.64 13.04
N GLU A 316 5.10 -3.27 13.28
CA GLU A 316 5.64 -3.01 14.62
C GLU A 316 5.47 -1.55 15.07
N GLU A 317 4.99 -0.65 14.21
CA GLU A 317 4.79 0.75 14.55
C GLU A 317 3.62 0.90 15.54
N ALA A 318 3.93 1.31 16.77
CA ALA A 318 2.93 1.52 17.80
C ALA A 318 1.98 2.69 17.43
N PRO A 319 0.69 2.60 17.78
CA PRO A 319 -0.23 3.73 17.66
C PRO A 319 0.27 4.94 18.45
N VAL A 320 0.14 6.14 17.85
CA VAL A 320 0.56 7.40 18.49
C VAL A 320 -0.33 7.75 19.68
N VAL A 321 -1.62 7.38 19.60
CA VAL A 321 -2.60 7.56 20.66
C VAL A 321 -2.86 6.19 21.28
N ASN A 322 -2.59 6.07 22.57
CA ASN A 322 -2.86 4.82 23.31
C ASN A 322 -4.32 4.77 23.73
N ASP A 323 -4.93 3.60 23.67
CA ASP A 323 -6.28 3.39 24.18
C ASP A 323 -6.32 3.51 25.71
N GLY A 324 -7.42 4.06 26.22
CA GLY A 324 -7.65 4.11 27.66
C GLY A 324 -8.28 2.83 28.18
N THR A 325 -8.44 2.76 29.49
CA THR A 325 -9.00 1.58 30.17
C THR A 325 -10.41 1.79 30.71
N GLU A 326 -10.88 3.05 30.80
CA GLU A 326 -12.16 3.42 31.39
C GLU A 326 -13.21 3.62 30.32
N THR A 327 -14.42 3.14 30.53
CA THR A 327 -15.57 3.45 29.68
C THR A 327 -16.14 4.82 30.04
N VAL A 328 -16.73 5.51 29.08
CA VAL A 328 -17.44 6.76 29.35
C VAL A 328 -18.62 6.48 30.27
N PRO A 329 -18.77 7.19 31.40
CA PRO A 329 -19.92 7.06 32.28
C PRO A 329 -21.24 7.30 31.56
N ASP A 330 -22.32 6.68 32.03
CA ASP A 330 -23.65 6.94 31.52
C ASP A 330 -24.11 8.35 31.91
N GLY A 331 -24.91 8.94 31.02
CA GLY A 331 -25.43 10.29 31.17
C GLY A 331 -24.65 11.33 30.39
N ARG A 332 -25.20 12.56 30.40
CA ARG A 332 -24.64 13.72 29.68
C ARG A 332 -23.57 14.41 30.53
N GLY A 333 -22.40 14.63 29.93
CA GLY A 333 -21.25 15.20 30.61
C GLY A 333 -20.82 16.56 30.11
N SER A 334 -20.14 17.32 30.98
CA SER A 334 -19.45 18.54 30.57
C SER A 334 -18.10 18.18 29.93
N LEU A 335 -17.76 18.88 28.86
CA LEU A 335 -16.45 18.80 28.21
C LEU A 335 -15.60 19.97 28.68
N ASN A 336 -14.54 19.69 29.40
CA ASN A 336 -13.55 20.67 29.87
C ASN A 336 -12.30 20.58 29.00
N VAL A 337 -12.00 21.63 28.27
CA VAL A 337 -10.81 21.75 27.42
C VAL A 337 -9.82 22.69 28.09
N ALA A 338 -8.65 22.19 28.46
CA ALA A 338 -7.58 22.95 29.12
C ALA A 338 -6.22 22.65 28.44
N VAL A 339 -6.07 23.13 27.21
CA VAL A 339 -4.86 22.98 26.38
C VAL A 339 -3.91 24.13 26.71
N ARG A 340 -2.77 23.83 27.34
CA ARG A 340 -1.69 24.80 27.52
C ARG A 340 -0.92 24.99 26.23
N GLU A 341 -0.55 23.89 25.61
CA GLU A 341 0.17 23.87 24.35
C GLU A 341 -0.16 22.60 23.55
N PHE A 342 -0.28 22.77 22.24
CA PHE A 342 -0.34 21.64 21.32
C PHE A 342 0.52 21.90 20.08
N ILE A 343 1.42 20.94 19.79
CA ILE A 343 2.31 20.94 18.64
C ILE A 343 2.03 19.67 17.81
N TYR A 344 1.74 19.84 16.52
CA TYR A 344 1.59 18.69 15.63
C TYR A 344 2.90 17.91 15.49
N PRO A 345 2.88 16.59 15.35
CA PRO A 345 4.06 15.81 15.02
C PRO A 345 4.81 16.42 13.84
N GLN A 346 6.11 16.68 13.98
CA GLN A 346 7.00 17.31 12.97
C GLN A 346 6.80 18.83 12.76
N ALA A 347 5.91 19.49 13.47
CA ALA A 347 5.83 20.95 13.46
C ALA A 347 6.85 21.57 14.44
N ALA A 348 7.39 22.73 14.07
CA ALA A 348 8.34 23.46 14.91
C ALA A 348 7.67 24.49 15.84
N LYS A 349 6.39 24.80 15.58
CA LYS A 349 5.66 25.83 16.34
C LYS A 349 4.35 25.27 16.88
N PRO A 350 3.89 25.74 18.04
CA PRO A 350 2.60 25.37 18.58
C PRO A 350 1.45 25.84 17.67
N SER A 351 0.45 24.98 17.54
CA SER A 351 -0.80 25.26 16.81
C SER A 351 -1.90 25.78 17.73
N LEU A 352 -1.81 25.46 19.02
CA LEU A 352 -2.70 26.01 20.06
C LEU A 352 -1.88 26.32 21.30
N GLU A 353 -2.19 27.45 21.92
CA GLU A 353 -1.61 27.89 23.19
C GLU A 353 -2.67 28.51 24.09
N LYS A 354 -2.71 28.11 25.35
CA LYS A 354 -3.56 28.66 26.41
C LYS A 354 -5.07 28.67 26.04
N VAL A 355 -5.56 27.61 25.40
CA VAL A 355 -6.97 27.44 25.06
C VAL A 355 -7.68 26.77 26.23
N ASN A 356 -8.62 27.49 26.87
CA ASN A 356 -9.37 27.00 28.02
C ASN A 356 -10.85 27.38 27.91
N PHE A 357 -11.73 26.37 27.91
CA PHE A 357 -13.20 26.55 27.94
C PHE A 357 -13.89 25.30 28.48
N THR A 358 -15.13 25.50 28.92
CA THR A 358 -16.01 24.42 29.38
C THR A 358 -17.30 24.42 28.61
N LEU A 359 -17.63 23.32 27.95
CA LEU A 359 -18.89 23.13 27.25
C LEU A 359 -19.82 22.28 28.10
N ARG A 360 -20.93 22.90 28.53
CA ARG A 360 -21.99 22.21 29.29
C ARG A 360 -22.89 21.41 28.37
N PRO A 361 -23.49 20.32 28.84
CA PRO A 361 -24.46 19.55 28.06
C PRO A 361 -25.61 20.40 27.54
N GLY A 362 -26.04 20.15 26.31
CA GLY A 362 -27.18 20.82 25.69
C GLY A 362 -26.91 22.25 25.17
N LEU A 363 -25.67 22.73 25.23
CA LEU A 363 -25.29 24.04 24.68
C LEU A 363 -24.65 23.91 23.29
N MET A 364 -24.82 24.98 22.52
CA MET A 364 -24.19 25.16 21.23
C MET A 364 -22.96 26.08 21.38
N LEU A 365 -21.78 25.55 20.99
CA LEU A 365 -20.52 26.29 20.94
C LEU A 365 -20.18 26.64 19.50
N GLY A 366 -20.00 27.93 19.23
CA GLY A 366 -19.44 28.44 17.98
C GLY A 366 -17.92 28.61 18.06
N ILE A 367 -17.18 28.22 17.04
CA ILE A 367 -15.75 28.44 16.91
C ILE A 367 -15.49 29.15 15.57
N CYS A 368 -14.91 30.35 15.61
CA CYS A 368 -14.56 31.10 14.41
C CYS A 368 -13.16 31.71 14.50
N GLY A 369 -12.72 32.32 13.41
CA GLY A 369 -11.41 32.96 13.31
C GLY A 369 -10.80 32.79 11.93
N PRO A 370 -9.69 33.47 11.62
CA PRO A 370 -9.03 33.37 10.32
C PRO A 370 -8.56 31.95 10.01
N THR A 371 -8.26 31.69 8.73
CA THR A 371 -7.65 30.41 8.31
C THR A 371 -6.33 30.20 9.02
N GLY A 372 -6.06 28.99 9.51
CA GLY A 372 -4.87 28.68 10.29
C GLY A 372 -4.92 29.09 11.77
N ALA A 373 -6.04 29.61 12.29
CA ALA A 373 -6.18 30.01 13.70
C ALA A 373 -6.24 28.84 14.70
N GLY A 374 -6.37 27.58 14.26
CA GLY A 374 -6.40 26.40 15.13
C GLY A 374 -7.81 25.80 15.36
N LYS A 375 -8.84 26.23 14.60
CA LYS A 375 -10.22 25.74 14.75
C LYS A 375 -10.32 24.21 14.63
N SER A 376 -9.93 23.64 13.48
CA SER A 376 -9.96 22.19 13.24
C SER A 376 -8.99 21.43 14.15
N THR A 377 -7.96 22.09 14.66
CA THR A 377 -7.02 21.52 15.65
C THR A 377 -7.74 21.21 16.96
N ILE A 378 -8.53 22.16 17.50
CA ILE A 378 -9.34 21.92 18.71
C ILE A 378 -10.29 20.75 18.48
N LEU A 379 -11.00 20.73 17.34
CA LEU A 379 -11.93 19.65 17.02
C LEU A 379 -11.21 18.28 16.92
N SER A 380 -10.03 18.25 16.34
CA SER A 380 -9.19 17.04 16.26
C SER A 380 -8.74 16.54 17.63
N LEU A 381 -8.44 17.43 18.57
CA LEU A 381 -8.11 17.08 19.95
C LEU A 381 -9.32 16.55 20.71
N ILE A 382 -10.50 17.14 20.53
CA ILE A 382 -11.76 16.65 21.12
C ILE A 382 -12.08 15.25 20.60
N GLN A 383 -11.87 14.97 19.30
CA GLN A 383 -12.05 13.64 18.70
C GLN A 383 -10.95 12.64 19.12
N ARG A 384 -9.96 13.12 19.86
CA ARG A 384 -8.78 12.36 20.26
C ARG A 384 -8.07 11.72 19.06
N HIS A 385 -7.91 12.50 17.98
CA HIS A 385 -7.02 12.15 16.87
C HIS A 385 -5.54 12.32 17.26
N PHE A 386 -5.29 13.20 18.24
CA PHE A 386 -4.02 13.47 18.89
C PHE A 386 -4.26 13.65 20.39
N ASP A 387 -3.27 13.31 21.20
CA ASP A 387 -3.25 13.70 22.60
C ASP A 387 -2.61 15.09 22.74
N VAL A 388 -3.02 15.86 23.76
CA VAL A 388 -2.51 17.21 24.03
C VAL A 388 -1.03 17.14 24.43
N THR A 389 -0.21 18.08 23.97
CA THR A 389 1.21 18.14 24.35
C THR A 389 1.35 18.57 25.81
N GLU A 390 0.69 19.66 26.20
CA GLU A 390 0.60 20.13 27.58
C GLU A 390 -0.82 20.56 27.93
N GLY A 391 -1.31 20.08 29.06
CA GLY A 391 -2.70 20.27 29.51
C GLY A 391 -3.50 18.98 29.43
N ASP A 392 -4.83 19.07 29.49
CA ASP A 392 -5.72 17.94 29.28
C ASP A 392 -7.10 18.36 28.75
N ILE A 393 -7.82 17.36 28.23
CA ILE A 393 -9.23 17.48 27.87
C ILE A 393 -9.96 16.43 28.69
N ARG A 394 -11.03 16.84 29.39
CA ARG A 394 -11.80 15.96 30.29
C ARG A 394 -13.25 15.90 29.88
N PHE A 395 -13.83 14.73 30.03
CA PHE A 395 -15.26 14.51 29.93
C PHE A 395 -15.75 13.85 31.23
N HIS A 396 -16.79 14.38 31.88
CA HIS A 396 -17.19 13.99 33.25
C HIS A 396 -16.02 14.04 34.25
N ASP A 397 -15.14 15.04 34.13
CA ASP A 397 -13.90 15.18 34.91
C ASP A 397 -12.85 14.07 34.71
N ILE A 398 -13.12 13.10 33.83
CA ILE A 398 -12.17 12.04 33.45
C ILE A 398 -11.36 12.52 32.25
N PRO A 399 -10.02 12.50 32.29
CA PRO A 399 -9.18 12.82 31.14
C PRO A 399 -9.49 11.90 29.95
N LEU A 400 -9.58 12.45 28.73
CA LEU A 400 -9.85 11.64 27.53
C LEU A 400 -8.78 10.55 27.33
N THR A 401 -7.55 10.77 27.80
CA THR A 401 -6.45 9.80 27.72
C THR A 401 -6.70 8.52 28.53
N ARG A 402 -7.60 8.54 29.53
CA ARG A 402 -7.99 7.39 30.32
C ARG A 402 -9.20 6.65 29.76
N LEU A 403 -9.99 7.31 28.90
CA LEU A 403 -11.19 6.73 28.29
C LEU A 403 -10.84 5.82 27.12
N GLN A 404 -11.58 4.72 26.98
CA GLN A 404 -11.53 3.88 25.79
C GLN A 404 -11.99 4.68 24.56
N LEU A 405 -11.21 4.62 23.48
CA LEU A 405 -11.46 5.39 22.26
C LEU A 405 -12.83 5.09 21.64
N ASP A 406 -13.21 3.82 21.59
CA ASP A 406 -14.50 3.41 21.02
C ASP A 406 -15.67 3.93 21.87
N SER A 407 -15.55 3.88 23.21
CA SER A 407 -16.55 4.41 24.14
C SER A 407 -16.69 5.92 24.02
N TRP A 408 -15.57 6.65 23.89
CA TRP A 408 -15.57 8.10 23.68
C TRP A 408 -16.11 8.50 22.32
N ARG A 409 -15.58 7.91 21.23
CA ARG A 409 -15.99 8.23 19.87
C ARG A 409 -17.44 7.85 19.58
N GLY A 410 -17.97 6.84 20.25
CA GLY A 410 -19.39 6.49 20.19
C GLY A 410 -20.32 7.59 20.74
N ARG A 411 -19.80 8.56 21.52
CA ARG A 411 -20.55 9.75 21.98
C ARG A 411 -20.50 10.91 20.97
N LEU A 412 -19.70 10.79 19.91
CA LEU A 412 -19.48 11.86 18.93
C LEU A 412 -20.11 11.53 17.58
N ALA A 413 -20.76 12.51 16.98
CA ALA A 413 -21.08 12.53 15.57
C ALA A 413 -20.31 13.68 14.92
N VAL A 414 -19.59 13.42 13.83
CA VAL A 414 -18.67 14.39 13.24
C VAL A 414 -18.93 14.57 11.75
N VAL A 415 -19.02 15.81 11.32
CA VAL A 415 -18.99 16.20 9.91
C VAL A 415 -17.69 16.96 9.65
N ASN A 416 -16.82 16.39 8.85
CA ASN A 416 -15.53 16.99 8.51
C ASN A 416 -15.68 18.08 7.45
N GLN A 417 -14.75 19.02 7.40
CA GLN A 417 -14.67 20.09 6.42
C GLN A 417 -14.70 19.56 4.96
N THR A 418 -13.99 18.49 4.67
CA THR A 418 -14.04 17.82 3.35
C THR A 418 -14.95 16.60 3.43
N PRO A 419 -16.14 16.63 2.79
CA PRO A 419 -17.05 15.50 2.81
C PRO A 419 -16.51 14.35 1.98
N PHE A 420 -16.61 13.13 2.52
CA PHE A 420 -16.23 11.91 1.83
C PHE A 420 -17.42 10.95 1.72
N LEU A 421 -17.64 10.43 0.51
CA LEU A 421 -18.65 9.41 0.24
C LEU A 421 -17.94 8.15 -0.32
N PHE A 422 -18.32 7.01 0.21
CA PHE A 422 -17.89 5.71 -0.31
C PHE A 422 -18.58 5.40 -1.63
N SER A 423 -17.96 4.60 -2.48
CA SER A 423 -18.57 4.07 -3.70
C SER A 423 -19.63 3.05 -3.34
N ASP A 424 -20.82 3.54 -3.02
CA ASP A 424 -21.98 2.78 -2.56
C ASP A 424 -23.24 3.63 -2.80
N THR A 425 -24.42 3.10 -2.47
CA THR A 425 -25.68 3.84 -2.59
C THR A 425 -25.72 5.05 -1.65
N VAL A 426 -26.56 6.03 -1.97
CA VAL A 426 -26.82 7.17 -1.08
C VAL A 426 -27.35 6.70 0.28
N ALA A 427 -28.27 5.72 0.27
CA ALA A 427 -28.82 5.14 1.50
C ALA A 427 -27.73 4.55 2.39
N ASN A 428 -26.83 3.73 1.84
CA ASN A 428 -25.73 3.11 2.57
C ASN A 428 -24.71 4.16 3.05
N ASN A 429 -24.46 5.19 2.27
CA ASN A 429 -23.63 6.31 2.70
C ASN A 429 -24.19 7.06 3.90
N ILE A 430 -25.52 7.27 3.97
CA ILE A 430 -26.17 7.88 5.15
C ILE A 430 -26.13 6.89 6.33
N ALA A 431 -26.43 5.62 6.09
CA ALA A 431 -26.51 4.59 7.11
C ALA A 431 -25.13 4.06 7.60
N LEU A 432 -24.02 4.60 7.11
CA LEU A 432 -22.66 4.08 7.34
C LEU A 432 -22.35 3.79 8.82
N GLY A 433 -22.75 4.67 9.74
CA GLY A 433 -22.52 4.50 11.18
C GLY A 433 -23.62 3.71 11.91
N LYS A 434 -24.75 3.44 11.23
CA LYS A 434 -25.90 2.68 11.75
C LYS A 434 -26.51 1.83 10.63
N PRO A 435 -25.86 0.73 10.25
CA PRO A 435 -26.26 -0.07 9.08
C PRO A 435 -27.68 -0.64 9.17
N ASP A 436 -28.19 -0.85 10.37
CA ASP A 436 -29.53 -1.39 10.64
C ASP A 436 -30.63 -0.32 10.65
N ALA A 437 -30.33 0.91 10.22
CA ALA A 437 -31.31 1.99 10.18
C ALA A 437 -32.42 1.70 9.17
N SER A 438 -33.69 1.95 9.58
CA SER A 438 -34.82 1.79 8.67
C SER A 438 -34.82 2.89 7.60
N ARG A 439 -35.50 2.63 6.49
CA ARG A 439 -35.66 3.58 5.39
C ARG A 439 -36.26 4.91 5.89
N GLU A 440 -37.25 4.84 6.76
CA GLU A 440 -37.88 6.04 7.32
C GLU A 440 -36.90 6.87 8.16
N GLN A 441 -35.99 6.21 8.91
CA GLN A 441 -34.95 6.90 9.68
C GLN A 441 -33.97 7.62 8.74
N ILE A 442 -33.55 6.97 7.65
CA ILE A 442 -32.64 7.55 6.64
C ILE A 442 -33.32 8.77 5.98
N GLU A 443 -34.56 8.65 5.57
CA GLU A 443 -35.32 9.76 4.95
C GLU A 443 -35.56 10.92 5.92
N ARG A 444 -35.83 10.62 7.18
CA ARG A 444 -36.00 11.64 8.23
C ARG A 444 -34.75 12.51 8.37
N VAL A 445 -33.58 11.89 8.49
CA VAL A 445 -32.34 12.67 8.64
C VAL A 445 -31.91 13.36 7.34
N ALA A 446 -32.28 12.82 6.18
CA ALA A 446 -32.08 13.47 4.89
C ALA A 446 -32.95 14.76 4.75
N ARG A 447 -34.17 14.75 5.29
CA ARG A 447 -35.01 15.96 5.37
C ARG A 447 -34.42 16.99 6.34
N LEU A 448 -33.91 16.54 7.52
CA LEU A 448 -33.24 17.44 8.46
C LEU A 448 -32.01 18.10 7.87
N ALA A 449 -31.24 17.36 7.04
CA ALA A 449 -30.09 17.88 6.32
C ALA A 449 -30.43 18.59 4.99
N SER A 450 -31.72 18.82 4.71
CA SER A 450 -32.24 19.50 3.49
C SER A 450 -31.70 18.90 2.19
N VAL A 451 -31.54 17.54 2.11
CA VAL A 451 -31.00 16.83 0.95
C VAL A 451 -31.99 15.82 0.36
N HIS A 452 -33.14 15.59 1.01
CA HIS A 452 -34.12 14.59 0.58
C HIS A 452 -34.63 14.81 -0.85
N ASP A 453 -35.01 16.03 -1.19
CA ASP A 453 -35.55 16.36 -2.50
C ASP A 453 -34.50 16.24 -3.61
N ASP A 454 -33.23 16.57 -3.30
CA ASP A 454 -32.13 16.35 -4.23
C ASP A 454 -31.88 14.86 -4.49
N ILE A 455 -31.98 14.04 -3.45
CA ILE A 455 -31.80 12.58 -3.58
C ILE A 455 -32.93 12.01 -4.46
N LEU A 456 -34.17 12.44 -4.31
CA LEU A 456 -35.29 11.96 -5.12
C LEU A 456 -35.16 12.32 -6.61
N ARG A 457 -34.40 13.37 -6.95
CA ARG A 457 -34.11 13.75 -8.34
C ARG A 457 -32.99 12.91 -8.98
N LEU A 458 -32.26 12.10 -8.21
CA LEU A 458 -31.26 11.19 -8.74
C LEU A 458 -31.93 10.02 -9.49
N PRO A 459 -31.25 9.39 -10.46
CA PRO A 459 -31.83 8.36 -11.33
C PRO A 459 -32.54 7.21 -10.60
N GLN A 460 -32.02 6.81 -9.44
CA GLN A 460 -32.55 5.72 -8.61
C GLN A 460 -32.84 6.19 -7.18
N GLY A 461 -32.96 7.51 -6.96
CA GLY A 461 -33.18 8.10 -5.64
C GLY A 461 -32.09 7.68 -4.66
N TYR A 462 -32.49 7.15 -3.52
CA TYR A 462 -31.59 6.70 -2.47
C TYR A 462 -30.74 5.48 -2.83
N GLU A 463 -31.16 4.68 -3.82
CA GLU A 463 -30.41 3.52 -4.32
C GLU A 463 -29.40 3.90 -5.41
N THR A 464 -29.29 5.20 -5.72
CA THR A 464 -28.27 5.68 -6.66
C THR A 464 -26.88 5.45 -6.09
N GLU A 465 -26.03 4.76 -6.84
CA GLU A 465 -24.60 4.62 -6.52
C GLU A 465 -23.87 5.94 -6.71
N VAL A 466 -23.13 6.37 -5.72
CA VAL A 466 -22.35 7.62 -5.69
C VAL A 466 -20.88 7.34 -5.34
N GLY A 467 -20.01 8.33 -5.38
CA GLY A 467 -18.59 8.20 -5.12
C GLY A 467 -17.74 8.22 -6.40
N GLU A 468 -16.53 7.64 -6.37
CA GLU A 468 -15.57 7.73 -7.50
C GLU A 468 -16.06 7.04 -8.78
N ARG A 469 -16.90 6.01 -8.66
CA ARG A 469 -17.41 5.20 -9.79
C ARG A 469 -18.89 5.40 -10.06
N GLY A 470 -19.57 6.20 -9.26
CA GLY A 470 -21.00 6.46 -9.37
C GLY A 470 -21.32 7.88 -9.87
N VAL A 471 -22.55 8.31 -9.64
CA VAL A 471 -23.01 9.65 -10.01
C VAL A 471 -22.21 10.73 -9.25
N MET A 472 -21.75 11.73 -10.00
CA MET A 472 -21.03 12.88 -9.44
C MET A 472 -22.03 13.83 -8.76
N LEU A 473 -21.93 13.95 -7.43
CA LEU A 473 -22.70 14.90 -6.64
C LEU A 473 -21.96 16.24 -6.50
N SER A 474 -22.72 17.32 -6.36
CA SER A 474 -22.16 18.64 -6.05
C SER A 474 -21.51 18.65 -4.65
N GLY A 475 -20.62 19.61 -4.38
CA GLY A 475 -19.99 19.78 -3.06
C GLY A 475 -21.03 19.94 -1.93
N GLY A 476 -22.06 20.75 -2.16
CA GLY A 476 -23.16 20.97 -1.20
C GLY A 476 -24.00 19.71 -0.97
N GLN A 477 -24.28 18.90 -2.00
CA GLN A 477 -24.97 17.62 -1.83
C GLN A 477 -24.14 16.64 -0.99
N LYS A 478 -22.83 16.54 -1.25
CA LYS A 478 -21.92 15.69 -0.45
C LYS A 478 -21.87 16.11 1.01
N GLN A 479 -21.81 17.43 1.28
CA GLN A 479 -21.85 17.96 2.65
C GLN A 479 -23.16 17.60 3.35
N ARG A 480 -24.31 17.83 2.70
CA ARG A 480 -25.62 17.54 3.28
C ARG A 480 -25.84 16.04 3.53
N ILE A 481 -25.36 15.15 2.66
CA ILE A 481 -25.36 13.70 2.90
C ILE A 481 -24.49 13.36 4.13
N SER A 482 -23.33 14.00 4.27
CA SER A 482 -22.46 13.81 5.44
C SER A 482 -23.10 14.32 6.74
N ILE A 483 -23.88 15.41 6.67
CA ILE A 483 -24.68 15.89 7.80
C ILE A 483 -25.76 14.87 8.14
N ALA A 484 -26.52 14.36 7.16
CA ALA A 484 -27.54 13.32 7.38
C ALA A 484 -26.95 12.07 8.04
N ARG A 485 -25.75 11.62 7.58
CA ARG A 485 -24.99 10.53 8.21
C ARG A 485 -24.72 10.77 9.69
N ALA A 486 -24.25 11.97 10.04
CA ALA A 486 -23.95 12.34 11.42
C ALA A 486 -25.22 12.41 12.29
N LEU A 487 -26.31 12.97 11.77
CA LEU A 487 -27.58 13.07 12.49
C LEU A 487 -28.22 11.72 12.78
N LEU A 488 -28.00 10.71 11.93
CA LEU A 488 -28.51 9.35 12.10
C LEU A 488 -27.92 8.63 13.33
N LEU A 489 -26.71 9.00 13.73
CA LEU A 489 -26.04 8.42 14.90
C LEU A 489 -26.70 8.82 16.23
N GLU A 490 -27.45 9.90 16.25
CA GLU A 490 -28.11 10.43 17.47
C GLU A 490 -27.16 10.62 18.66
N ALA A 491 -25.90 10.93 18.37
CA ALA A 491 -24.83 11.07 19.36
C ALA A 491 -25.08 12.22 20.34
N GLU A 492 -24.42 12.16 21.50
CA GLU A 492 -24.52 13.20 22.54
C GLU A 492 -23.88 14.52 22.12
N ILE A 493 -22.76 14.45 21.39
CA ILE A 493 -22.02 15.62 20.90
C ILE A 493 -21.98 15.57 19.37
N LEU A 494 -22.50 16.60 18.72
CA LEU A 494 -22.39 16.81 17.27
C LEU A 494 -21.29 17.84 16.99
N ILE A 495 -20.33 17.49 16.15
CA ILE A 495 -19.25 18.37 15.70
C ILE A 495 -19.43 18.65 14.20
N LEU A 496 -19.53 19.92 13.84
CA LEU A 496 -19.60 20.40 12.46
C LEU A 496 -18.36 21.25 12.16
N ASP A 497 -17.38 20.70 11.44
CA ASP A 497 -16.18 21.43 11.06
C ASP A 497 -16.35 22.02 9.65
N ASP A 498 -16.70 23.29 9.59
CA ASP A 498 -16.97 24.06 8.36
C ASP A 498 -17.92 23.34 7.38
N ALA A 499 -18.87 22.60 7.95
CA ALA A 499 -19.72 21.64 7.25
C ALA A 499 -20.82 22.28 6.38
N LEU A 500 -20.96 23.61 6.39
CA LEU A 500 -21.95 24.36 5.65
C LEU A 500 -21.35 25.28 4.57
N SER A 501 -20.03 25.26 4.40
CA SER A 501 -19.31 26.19 3.52
C SER A 501 -19.67 26.08 2.02
N ALA A 502 -20.06 24.88 1.55
CA ALA A 502 -20.46 24.65 0.16
C ALA A 502 -21.99 24.67 -0.05
N VAL A 503 -22.74 25.08 0.96
CA VAL A 503 -24.22 25.18 0.93
C VAL A 503 -24.62 26.64 0.73
N ASP A 504 -25.68 26.87 -0.04
CA ASP A 504 -26.23 28.21 -0.22
C ASP A 504 -26.88 28.74 1.08
N GLY A 505 -27.03 30.07 1.21
CA GLY A 505 -27.44 30.71 2.44
C GLY A 505 -28.86 30.33 2.91
N ARG A 506 -29.78 30.05 1.97
CA ARG A 506 -31.16 29.63 2.31
C ARG A 506 -31.16 28.22 2.89
N THR A 507 -30.51 27.30 2.22
CA THR A 507 -30.37 25.91 2.68
C THR A 507 -29.57 25.83 3.99
N GLU A 508 -28.51 26.67 4.17
CA GLU A 508 -27.80 26.82 5.44
C GLU A 508 -28.72 27.17 6.59
N HIS A 509 -29.60 28.18 6.38
CA HIS A 509 -30.59 28.61 7.38
C HIS A 509 -31.55 27.48 7.76
N ASP A 510 -32.07 26.75 6.76
CA ASP A 510 -33.00 25.63 6.97
C ASP A 510 -32.34 24.49 7.77
N ILE A 511 -31.09 24.16 7.43
CA ILE A 511 -30.30 23.14 8.16
C ILE A 511 -30.10 23.58 9.61
N LEU A 512 -29.67 24.82 9.86
CA LEU A 512 -29.44 25.32 11.21
C LEU A 512 -30.75 25.35 12.04
N HIS A 513 -31.86 25.73 11.42
CA HIS A 513 -33.17 25.65 12.07
C HIS A 513 -33.54 24.20 12.44
N ASN A 514 -33.38 23.26 11.53
CA ASN A 514 -33.64 21.84 11.77
C ASN A 514 -32.70 21.25 12.84
N LEU A 515 -31.42 21.66 12.84
CA LEU A 515 -30.43 21.24 13.82
C LEU A 515 -30.77 21.67 15.24
N ARG A 516 -31.44 22.83 15.43
CA ARG A 516 -31.89 23.26 16.76
C ARG A 516 -32.93 22.31 17.31
N GLN A 517 -33.98 22.02 16.53
CA GLN A 517 -35.05 21.11 16.95
C GLN A 517 -34.48 19.70 17.21
N TRP A 518 -33.59 19.22 16.33
CA TRP A 518 -32.93 17.94 16.51
C TRP A 518 -31.97 17.95 17.72
N GLY A 519 -31.32 19.09 17.96
CA GLY A 519 -30.29 19.28 18.98
C GLY A 519 -30.81 19.57 20.39
N GLU A 520 -32.16 19.65 20.60
CA GLU A 520 -32.71 19.89 21.95
C GLU A 520 -32.12 18.89 22.96
N GLY A 521 -31.37 19.45 23.93
CA GLY A 521 -30.67 18.69 24.97
C GLY A 521 -29.39 17.99 24.51
N ARG A 522 -28.93 18.10 23.25
CA ARG A 522 -27.63 17.64 22.75
C ARG A 522 -26.62 18.77 22.72
N THR A 523 -25.38 18.42 22.79
CA THR A 523 -24.25 19.37 22.68
C THR A 523 -23.85 19.52 21.22
N VAL A 524 -23.71 20.75 20.73
CA VAL A 524 -23.34 21.02 19.33
C VAL A 524 -22.11 21.92 19.31
N ILE A 525 -21.11 21.54 18.53
CA ILE A 525 -19.90 22.35 18.29
C ILE A 525 -19.86 22.67 16.79
N ILE A 526 -19.91 23.95 16.45
CA ILE A 526 -19.87 24.41 15.06
C ILE A 526 -18.60 25.24 14.86
N SER A 527 -17.71 24.78 13.99
CA SER A 527 -16.65 25.61 13.42
C SER A 527 -17.12 26.16 12.10
N ALA A 528 -17.07 27.47 11.92
CA ALA A 528 -17.54 28.09 10.69
C ALA A 528 -16.68 29.29 10.28
N HIS A 529 -16.58 29.51 8.97
CA HIS A 529 -16.05 30.72 8.35
C HIS A 529 -17.15 31.77 8.16
N ARG A 530 -18.40 31.35 7.91
CA ARG A 530 -19.56 32.22 7.84
C ARG A 530 -20.11 32.44 9.24
N LEU A 531 -20.14 33.70 9.69
CA LEU A 531 -20.57 34.03 11.04
C LEU A 531 -22.11 33.95 11.21
N SER A 532 -22.85 33.92 10.10
CA SER A 532 -24.32 33.62 10.08
C SER A 532 -24.64 32.31 10.78
N ALA A 533 -23.79 31.27 10.58
CA ALA A 533 -23.98 29.97 11.20
C ALA A 533 -23.81 29.98 12.73
N LEU A 534 -23.24 31.01 13.31
CA LEU A 534 -22.90 31.10 14.74
C LEU A 534 -23.76 32.07 15.52
N THR A 535 -24.70 32.79 14.86
CA THR A 535 -25.50 33.85 15.49
C THR A 535 -26.29 33.36 16.70
N GLU A 536 -26.63 32.09 16.75
CA GLU A 536 -27.43 31.48 17.81
C GLU A 536 -26.66 30.59 18.76
N ALA A 537 -25.31 30.55 18.61
CA ALA A 537 -24.49 29.84 19.55
C ALA A 537 -24.60 30.41 20.97
N SER A 538 -24.76 29.52 21.95
CA SER A 538 -24.79 29.89 23.37
C SER A 538 -23.51 30.63 23.80
N GLU A 539 -22.41 30.28 23.17
CA GLU A 539 -21.09 30.89 23.33
C GLU A 539 -20.29 30.78 22.03
N ILE A 540 -19.55 31.81 21.68
CA ILE A 540 -18.66 31.87 20.53
C ILE A 540 -17.23 32.10 21.00
N LEU A 541 -16.30 31.27 20.52
CA LEU A 541 -14.86 31.44 20.70
C LEU A 541 -14.22 31.93 19.40
N VAL A 542 -13.61 33.10 19.47
CA VAL A 542 -12.85 33.68 18.34
C VAL A 542 -11.39 33.32 18.51
N LEU A 543 -10.88 32.48 17.63
CA LEU A 543 -9.49 32.05 17.64
C LEU A 543 -8.63 32.95 16.75
N GLN A 544 -7.48 33.35 17.23
CA GLN A 544 -6.41 34.01 16.46
C GLN A 544 -5.06 33.47 16.89
N HIS A 545 -4.25 33.08 15.94
CA HIS A 545 -2.88 32.58 16.19
C HIS A 545 -2.78 31.51 17.30
N GLY A 546 -3.75 30.58 17.33
CA GLY A 546 -3.74 29.50 18.33
C GLY A 546 -4.31 29.86 19.71
N HIS A 547 -4.79 31.08 19.92
CA HIS A 547 -5.34 31.57 21.20
C HIS A 547 -6.81 31.98 21.07
N ILE A 548 -7.54 31.97 22.17
CA ILE A 548 -8.88 32.58 22.26
C ILE A 548 -8.69 34.09 22.42
N ALA A 549 -8.92 34.82 21.33
CA ALA A 549 -8.80 36.28 21.32
C ALA A 549 -10.05 37.00 21.85
N GLN A 550 -11.26 36.46 21.54
CA GLN A 550 -12.53 37.00 22.02
C GLN A 550 -13.44 35.84 22.40
N ARG A 551 -14.36 36.09 23.35
CA ARG A 551 -15.31 35.12 23.86
C ARG A 551 -16.62 35.82 24.25
N GLY A 552 -17.75 35.29 23.84
CA GLY A 552 -19.07 35.88 24.20
C GLY A 552 -20.20 35.33 23.32
N ARG A 553 -21.36 35.93 23.44
CA ARG A 553 -22.51 35.67 22.53
C ARG A 553 -22.41 36.59 21.32
N HIS A 554 -23.16 36.26 20.26
CA HIS A 554 -23.22 37.07 19.04
C HIS A 554 -23.45 38.54 19.30
N GLU A 555 -24.50 38.88 20.09
CA GLU A 555 -24.90 40.28 20.38
C GLU A 555 -23.79 41.06 21.08
N GLN A 556 -22.98 40.39 21.90
CA GLN A 556 -21.86 40.99 22.61
C GLN A 556 -20.66 41.23 21.68
N LEU A 557 -20.33 40.21 20.84
CA LEU A 557 -19.17 40.25 19.96
C LEU A 557 -19.35 41.23 18.78
N VAL A 558 -20.56 41.44 18.30
CA VAL A 558 -20.86 42.40 17.21
C VAL A 558 -20.59 43.85 17.64
N VAL A 559 -20.80 44.19 18.91
CA VAL A 559 -20.54 45.54 19.43
C VAL A 559 -19.09 45.68 19.94
N GLN A 560 -18.44 44.60 20.34
CA GLN A 560 -17.08 44.61 20.83
C GLN A 560 -16.10 44.83 19.69
N ALA A 561 -15.17 45.78 19.84
CA ALA A 561 -14.10 45.99 18.86
C ALA A 561 -13.23 44.71 18.72
N GLY A 562 -12.98 44.27 17.49
CA GLY A 562 -12.13 43.11 17.20
C GLY A 562 -12.55 42.36 15.96
N TRP A 563 -11.86 41.26 15.71
CA TRP A 563 -12.00 40.47 14.48
C TRP A 563 -13.44 40.03 14.17
N TYR A 564 -14.20 39.63 15.19
CA TYR A 564 -15.60 39.16 14.99
C TYR A 564 -16.50 40.25 14.40
N ARG A 565 -16.49 41.46 15.01
CA ARG A 565 -17.29 42.58 14.53
C ARG A 565 -16.91 42.99 13.11
N ASP A 566 -15.62 43.10 12.85
CA ASP A 566 -15.11 43.58 11.57
C ASP A 566 -15.44 42.56 10.45
N MET A 567 -15.27 41.27 10.73
CA MET A 567 -15.61 40.20 9.81
C MET A 567 -17.15 40.08 9.59
N TYR A 568 -17.95 40.23 10.63
CA TYR A 568 -19.40 40.19 10.50
C TYR A 568 -19.93 41.33 9.62
N ARG A 569 -19.39 42.53 9.80
CA ARG A 569 -19.71 43.67 8.93
C ARG A 569 -19.30 43.45 7.48
N TYR A 570 -18.13 42.89 7.30
CA TYR A 570 -17.64 42.53 5.95
C TYR A 570 -18.59 41.55 5.26
N GLN A 571 -18.98 40.46 5.94
CA GLN A 571 -19.88 39.45 5.38
C GLN A 571 -21.31 40.01 5.13
N GLN A 572 -21.77 40.93 5.96
CA GLN A 572 -23.08 41.61 5.71
C GLN A 572 -23.03 42.50 4.46
N LEU A 573 -21.93 43.22 4.26
CA LEU A 573 -21.74 44.03 3.05
C LEU A 573 -21.65 43.18 1.79
N GLU A 574 -20.91 42.06 1.85
CA GLU A 574 -20.83 41.11 0.76
C GLU A 574 -22.19 40.53 0.40
N ALA A 575 -22.99 40.08 1.37
CA ALA A 575 -24.34 39.58 1.14
C ALA A 575 -25.27 40.65 0.54
N ALA A 576 -25.16 41.91 1.01
CA ALA A 576 -25.96 43.00 0.46
C ALA A 576 -25.60 43.37 -0.99
N LEU A 577 -24.33 43.17 -1.37
CA LEU A 577 -23.89 43.36 -2.76
C LEU A 577 -24.34 42.22 -3.69
N ASP A 578 -24.36 40.98 -3.17
CA ASP A 578 -24.86 39.83 -3.93
C ASP A 578 -26.38 39.88 -4.14
N ASP A 579 -27.14 40.46 -3.19
CA ASP A 579 -28.58 40.65 -3.28
C ASP A 579 -28.98 41.93 -4.05
N ALA A 580 -28.03 42.82 -4.38
CA ALA A 580 -28.31 44.00 -5.18
C ALA A 580 -28.72 43.58 -6.61
N PRO A 581 -29.85 44.10 -7.17
CA PRO A 581 -30.20 43.79 -8.55
C PRO A 581 -29.05 44.22 -9.45
N GLN A 582 -28.53 43.27 -10.23
CA GLN A 582 -27.64 43.58 -11.35
C GLN A 582 -28.50 44.38 -12.36
N ASP A 583 -28.44 45.69 -12.29
CA ASP A 583 -28.98 46.52 -13.36
C ASP A 583 -28.29 46.07 -14.65
N GLU A 584 -29.04 45.36 -15.50
CA GLU A 584 -28.72 45.18 -16.89
C GLU A 584 -28.65 46.59 -17.50
N GLU A 585 -27.51 47.26 -17.38
CA GLU A 585 -27.21 48.38 -18.27
C GLU A 585 -27.15 47.82 -19.65
N ALA A 586 -28.25 48.02 -20.35
CA ALA A 586 -28.34 47.92 -21.79
C ALA A 586 -27.17 48.67 -22.43
N VAL A 587 -26.21 47.91 -22.94
CA VAL A 587 -25.27 48.44 -23.95
C VAL A 587 -25.99 48.28 -25.29
N ASP A 588 -26.93 49.17 -25.54
CA ASP A 588 -27.34 49.56 -26.87
C ASP A 588 -26.49 50.78 -27.26
N ALA A 589 -25.42 50.56 -28.05
CA ALA A 589 -24.85 51.51 -28.97
C ALA A 589 -23.85 50.77 -29.91
#